data_dbd12865b73571fce521f0e257c8ba42
#
_entry.id   dbd12865b73571fce521f0e257c8ba42
#
_cell.length_a   1.000
_cell.length_b   1.000
_cell.length_c   1.000
_cell.angle_alpha   90.00
_cell.angle_beta   90.00
_cell.angle_gamma   90.00
#
_symmetry.space_group_name_H-M   'P 1'
#
loop_
_entity.id
_entity.type
_entity.pdbx_description
1 polymer ?
#
loop_
_entity_poly.entity_id
_entity_poly.type
_entity_poly.pdbx_seq_one_letter_code
_entity_poly.pdbx_strand_id
1 'polypeptide(L)'
;MRFYIAGGVGDQGRNCFYVQGERHAFLVDAGTSTDGMDRVPDLTLEQIRSADYLFVTHSHRDHTGAIHFLEENGFTGQVLMSNQTYRQIHHKPLNTMILDSTAPELELSTDFRVIWGRTGHCAGAVWFLIEIEGKKLFFSGDYREGDPFYRCDEVRGMKADLAVVDAAYSREDRGSEMREEVMKTVEEMVKDNHPLLLPVPHYGRGLSIAV
;
A
#
# COMPACT_ATOMS: atom_id res chain seq x y z
N MET A 1 -18.58 11.51 -9.78
CA MET A 1 -17.38 11.07 -9.07
C MET A 1 -16.18 11.92 -9.46
N ARG A 2 -15.29 12.30 -8.52
CA ARG A 2 -14.03 13.02 -8.73
C ARG A 2 -12.89 12.20 -8.16
N PHE A 3 -11.77 12.16 -8.88
CA PHE A 3 -10.53 11.51 -8.42
C PHE A 3 -9.44 12.57 -8.33
N TYR A 4 -8.74 12.63 -7.20
CA TYR A 4 -7.69 13.60 -6.93
C TYR A 4 -6.44 12.88 -6.43
N ILE A 5 -5.30 13.19 -7.05
CA ILE A 5 -3.99 12.64 -6.69
C ILE A 5 -3.33 13.64 -5.73
N ALA A 6 -3.29 13.30 -4.45
CA ALA A 6 -2.69 14.13 -3.42
C ALA A 6 -1.19 13.86 -3.22
N GLY A 7 -0.67 12.83 -3.85
CA GLY A 7 0.74 12.44 -3.87
C GLY A 7 0.94 11.07 -4.50
N GLY A 8 2.18 10.65 -4.69
CA GLY A 8 2.53 9.34 -5.25
C GLY A 8 2.64 9.30 -6.78
N VAL A 9 2.44 10.43 -7.48
CA VAL A 9 2.59 10.50 -8.95
C VAL A 9 3.51 11.66 -9.30
N GLY A 10 4.55 11.38 -10.07
CA GLY A 10 5.60 12.37 -10.42
C GLY A 10 6.48 12.78 -9.24
N ASP A 11 6.37 12.08 -8.12
CA ASP A 11 7.07 12.32 -6.87
C ASP A 11 7.32 10.97 -6.18
N GLN A 12 8.31 10.88 -5.34
CA GLN A 12 8.62 9.65 -4.61
C GLN A 12 8.04 9.70 -3.19
N GLY A 13 7.18 8.73 -2.87
CA GLY A 13 6.45 8.67 -1.61
C GLY A 13 5.20 9.57 -1.60
N ARG A 14 4.69 9.88 -0.43
CA ARG A 14 3.42 10.61 -0.20
C ARG A 14 2.21 9.96 -0.87
N ASN A 15 2.21 8.65 -1.05
CA ASN A 15 1.10 7.98 -1.71
C ASN A 15 -0.21 8.34 -1.02
N CYS A 16 -1.10 9.00 -1.76
CA CYS A 16 -2.41 9.41 -1.27
C CYS A 16 -3.35 9.75 -2.43
N PHE A 17 -4.46 9.04 -2.49
CA PHE A 17 -5.47 9.19 -3.53
C PHE A 17 -6.82 9.48 -2.88
N TYR A 18 -7.44 10.62 -3.24
CA TYR A 18 -8.75 11.00 -2.74
C TYR A 18 -9.82 10.77 -3.81
N VAL A 19 -10.91 10.13 -3.42
CA VAL A 19 -12.07 9.89 -4.26
C VAL A 19 -13.30 10.51 -3.62
N GLN A 20 -14.02 11.32 -4.38
CA GLN A 20 -15.30 11.93 -4.01
C GLN A 20 -16.41 11.38 -4.90
N GLY A 21 -17.29 10.58 -4.35
CA GLY A 21 -18.55 10.17 -4.95
C GLY A 21 -19.66 11.20 -4.72
N GLU A 22 -20.91 10.78 -4.92
CA GLU A 22 -22.09 11.60 -4.62
C GLU A 22 -22.43 11.57 -3.12
N ARG A 23 -22.27 10.41 -2.49
CA ARG A 23 -22.63 10.16 -1.09
C ARG A 23 -21.44 9.90 -0.17
N HIS A 24 -20.37 9.36 -0.72
CA HIS A 24 -19.19 8.93 0.03
C HIS A 24 -17.92 9.54 -0.51
N ALA A 25 -16.97 9.77 0.38
CA ALA A 25 -15.61 10.11 0.02
C ALA A 25 -14.64 9.18 0.75
N PHE A 26 -13.51 8.87 0.13
CA PHE A 26 -12.49 8.04 0.76
C PHE A 26 -11.08 8.39 0.28
N LEU A 27 -10.14 7.95 1.07
CA LEU A 27 -8.71 8.02 0.78
C LEU A 27 -8.15 6.60 0.58
N VAL A 28 -7.15 6.48 -0.28
CA VAL A 28 -6.28 5.30 -0.34
C VAL A 28 -4.86 5.76 -0.06
N ASP A 29 -4.29 5.22 1.00
CA ASP A 29 -3.03 5.59 1.61
C ASP A 29 -2.94 7.05 2.09
N ALA A 30 -2.01 7.30 3.00
CA ALA A 30 -1.68 8.59 3.55
C ALA A 30 -0.20 8.62 3.93
N GLY A 31 0.65 8.69 2.92
CA GLY A 31 2.09 8.61 3.07
C GLY A 31 2.78 9.94 3.30
N THR A 32 4.05 9.89 3.70
CA THR A 32 4.98 11.03 3.67
C THR A 32 6.02 10.84 2.58
N SER A 33 6.67 11.93 2.17
CA SER A 33 7.76 11.86 1.20
C SER A 33 8.97 11.07 1.74
N THR A 34 9.73 10.48 0.82
CA THR A 34 10.95 9.70 1.16
C THR A 34 12.24 10.51 1.02
N ASP A 35 12.16 11.80 0.69
CA ASP A 35 13.28 12.71 0.49
C ASP A 35 13.86 13.30 1.80
N GLY A 36 13.38 12.85 2.95
CA GLY A 36 13.80 13.33 4.27
C GLY A 36 13.14 14.63 4.72
N MET A 37 12.24 15.21 3.91
CA MET A 37 11.52 16.44 4.25
C MET A 37 10.17 16.18 4.91
N ASP A 38 9.72 14.92 4.98
CA ASP A 38 8.45 14.48 5.58
C ASP A 38 7.21 15.24 5.08
N ARG A 39 7.22 15.60 3.79
CA ARG A 39 6.08 16.27 3.17
C ARG A 39 4.85 15.37 3.24
N VAL A 40 3.73 15.96 3.62
CA VAL A 40 2.43 15.29 3.70
C VAL A 40 1.67 15.37 2.36
N PRO A 41 0.59 14.59 2.16
CA PRO A 41 -0.28 14.71 0.99
C PRO A 41 -0.86 16.10 0.81
N ASP A 42 -1.02 16.52 -0.45
CA ASP A 42 -1.61 17.81 -0.82
C ASP A 42 -3.14 17.71 -0.82
N LEU A 43 -3.71 17.78 0.38
CA LEU A 43 -5.16 17.71 0.63
C LEU A 43 -5.65 19.01 1.27
N THR A 44 -6.84 19.46 0.87
CA THR A 44 -7.54 20.52 1.58
C THR A 44 -8.15 19.98 2.87
N LEU A 45 -8.39 20.89 3.86
CA LEU A 45 -9.10 20.51 5.08
C LEU A 45 -10.51 19.96 4.82
N GLU A 46 -11.16 20.41 3.75
CA GLU A 46 -12.47 19.90 3.33
C GLU A 46 -12.37 18.44 2.88
N GLN A 47 -11.39 18.10 2.05
CA GLN A 47 -11.14 16.72 1.61
C GLN A 47 -10.83 15.80 2.78
N ILE A 48 -9.99 16.26 3.73
CA ILE A 48 -9.64 15.49 4.93
C ILE A 48 -10.89 15.19 5.77
N ARG A 49 -11.69 16.21 6.03
CA ARG A 49 -12.87 16.12 6.92
C ARG A 49 -14.06 15.40 6.28
N SER A 50 -14.15 15.42 4.96
CA SER A 50 -15.24 14.76 4.21
C SER A 50 -14.98 13.28 3.96
N ALA A 51 -13.77 12.77 4.16
CA ALA A 51 -13.45 11.37 3.90
C ALA A 51 -14.06 10.46 4.98
N ASP A 52 -14.95 9.56 4.55
CA ASP A 52 -15.58 8.55 5.42
C ASP A 52 -14.62 7.40 5.75
N TYR A 53 -13.70 7.10 4.83
CA TYR A 53 -12.80 5.97 4.92
C TYR A 53 -11.38 6.31 4.48
N LEU A 54 -10.40 5.63 5.10
CA LEU A 54 -9.02 5.55 4.64
C LEU A 54 -8.66 4.07 4.47
N PHE A 55 -8.42 3.64 3.25
CA PHE A 55 -7.90 2.31 2.92
C PHE A 55 -6.38 2.34 2.91
N VAL A 56 -5.73 1.55 3.76
CA VAL A 56 -4.27 1.50 3.86
C VAL A 56 -3.76 0.21 3.22
N THR A 57 -2.96 0.35 2.17
CA THR A 57 -2.44 -0.80 1.41
C THR A 57 -1.39 -1.58 2.20
N HIS A 58 -0.44 -0.91 2.84
CA HIS A 58 0.59 -1.55 3.65
C HIS A 58 1.28 -0.56 4.62
N SER A 59 2.24 -1.05 5.39
CA SER A 59 2.80 -0.34 6.56
C SER A 59 3.93 0.64 6.26
N HIS A 60 4.47 0.70 5.05
CA HIS A 60 5.58 1.58 4.75
C HIS A 60 5.21 3.05 4.94
N ARG A 61 6.21 3.87 5.29
CA ARG A 61 6.00 5.25 5.70
C ARG A 61 5.45 6.13 4.57
N ASP A 62 5.83 5.85 3.35
CA ASP A 62 5.33 6.53 2.15
C ASP A 62 3.86 6.18 1.80
N HIS A 63 3.24 5.27 2.58
CA HIS A 63 1.82 4.92 2.53
C HIS A 63 1.06 5.22 3.83
N THR A 64 1.75 5.40 4.96
CA THR A 64 1.12 5.55 6.29
C THR A 64 1.60 6.74 7.10
N GLY A 65 2.70 7.37 6.71
CA GLY A 65 3.39 8.36 7.54
C GLY A 65 2.58 9.62 7.86
N ALA A 66 1.55 9.93 7.06
CA ALA A 66 0.68 11.08 7.26
C ALA A 66 -0.67 10.76 7.91
N ILE A 67 -0.92 9.54 8.40
CA ILE A 67 -2.20 9.20 9.05
C ILE A 67 -2.45 10.12 10.27
N HIS A 68 -1.43 10.31 11.11
CA HIS A 68 -1.55 11.23 12.27
C HIS A 68 -1.89 12.66 11.83
N PHE A 69 -1.24 13.16 10.76
CA PHE A 69 -1.54 14.46 10.19
C PHE A 69 -3.02 14.58 9.75
N LEU A 70 -3.60 13.54 9.13
CA LEU A 70 -5.02 13.55 8.76
C LEU A 70 -5.91 13.69 10.00
N GLU A 71 -5.66 12.93 11.07
CA GLU A 71 -6.44 12.97 12.31
C GLU A 71 -6.33 14.35 13.00
N GLU A 72 -5.13 14.93 13.07
CA GLU A 72 -4.93 16.28 13.61
C GLU A 72 -5.66 17.37 12.82
N ASN A 73 -5.91 17.13 11.51
CA ASN A 73 -6.64 18.06 10.65
C ASN A 73 -8.12 17.73 10.48
N GLY A 74 -8.63 16.81 11.31
CA GLY A 74 -10.06 16.55 11.46
C GLY A 74 -10.60 15.38 10.68
N PHE A 75 -9.76 14.45 10.21
CA PHE A 75 -10.21 13.15 9.71
C PHE A 75 -10.80 12.35 10.89
N THR A 76 -12.04 11.94 10.77
CA THR A 76 -12.77 11.11 11.76
C THR A 76 -13.29 9.81 11.16
N GLY A 77 -13.00 9.58 9.89
CA GLY A 77 -13.43 8.40 9.15
C GLY A 77 -12.82 7.11 9.69
N GLN A 78 -13.25 6.00 9.12
CA GLN A 78 -12.75 4.68 9.52
C GLN A 78 -11.51 4.32 8.69
N VAL A 79 -10.46 3.82 9.36
CA VAL A 79 -9.22 3.36 8.73
C VAL A 79 -9.27 1.84 8.58
N LEU A 80 -9.19 1.35 7.34
CA LEU A 80 -9.23 -0.08 7.02
C LEU A 80 -7.84 -0.54 6.61
N MET A 81 -7.33 -1.58 7.27
CA MET A 81 -6.03 -2.17 6.99
C MET A 81 -5.94 -3.62 7.45
N SER A 82 -4.93 -4.36 6.96
CA SER A 82 -4.64 -5.70 7.46
C SER A 82 -4.13 -5.66 8.91
N ASN A 83 -4.30 -6.77 9.63
CA ASN A 83 -3.79 -6.90 11.00
C ASN A 83 -2.25 -6.74 11.06
N GLN A 84 -1.53 -7.23 10.06
CA GLN A 84 -0.09 -7.10 9.98
C GLN A 84 0.32 -5.64 9.80
N THR A 85 -0.33 -4.92 8.88
CA THR A 85 -0.14 -3.47 8.69
C THR A 85 -0.39 -2.72 9.99
N TYR A 86 -1.50 -2.98 10.66
CA TYR A 86 -1.82 -2.37 11.97
C TYR A 86 -0.73 -2.60 13.01
N ARG A 87 -0.17 -3.82 13.10
CA ARG A 87 0.90 -4.12 14.06
C ARG A 87 2.19 -3.39 13.77
N GLN A 88 2.49 -3.14 12.49
CA GLN A 88 3.76 -2.59 12.01
C GLN A 88 3.81 -1.05 12.07
N ILE A 89 2.70 -0.35 11.83
CA ILE A 89 2.67 1.12 11.86
C ILE A 89 2.90 1.66 13.27
N HIS A 90 3.58 2.80 13.38
CA HIS A 90 3.86 3.42 14.67
C HIS A 90 2.62 4.10 15.27
N HIS A 91 2.00 4.98 14.48
CA HIS A 91 0.78 5.65 14.89
C HIS A 91 -0.42 4.73 14.72
N LYS A 92 -1.19 4.52 15.80
CA LYS A 92 -2.41 3.70 15.78
C LYS A 92 -3.63 4.59 15.58
N PRO A 93 -4.31 4.51 14.43
CA PRO A 93 -5.49 5.34 14.19
C PRO A 93 -6.59 5.09 15.21
N LEU A 94 -7.33 6.14 15.55
CA LEU A 94 -8.37 6.11 16.59
C LEU A 94 -9.56 5.21 16.21
N ASN A 95 -9.91 5.18 14.92
CA ASN A 95 -11.06 4.42 14.41
C ASN A 95 -10.57 3.42 13.36
N THR A 96 -10.10 2.25 13.79
CA THR A 96 -9.52 1.23 12.91
C THR A 96 -10.42 0.01 12.77
N MET A 97 -10.64 -0.43 11.54
CA MET A 97 -11.21 -1.73 11.19
C MET A 97 -10.12 -2.63 10.59
N ILE A 98 -9.97 -3.80 11.18
CA ILE A 98 -9.04 -4.82 10.67
C ILE A 98 -9.73 -5.65 9.60
N LEU A 99 -9.13 -5.72 8.41
CA LEU A 99 -9.60 -6.54 7.31
C LEU A 99 -9.47 -8.03 7.63
N ASP A 100 -10.56 -8.78 7.45
CA ASP A 100 -10.57 -10.22 7.67
C ASP A 100 -9.94 -10.94 6.47
N SER A 101 -8.80 -11.60 6.67
CA SER A 101 -8.10 -12.33 5.62
C SER A 101 -8.84 -13.59 5.14
N THR A 102 -9.85 -14.05 5.86
CA THR A 102 -10.66 -15.23 5.51
C THR A 102 -11.89 -14.86 4.68
N ALA A 103 -12.30 -13.59 4.72
CA ALA A 103 -13.43 -13.05 3.96
C ALA A 103 -12.94 -11.76 3.26
N PRO A 104 -12.30 -11.85 2.07
CA PRO A 104 -11.61 -10.74 1.45
C PRO A 104 -12.54 -9.75 0.73
N GLU A 105 -13.72 -9.51 1.30
CA GLU A 105 -14.68 -8.53 0.83
C GLU A 105 -15.51 -7.98 2.00
N LEU A 106 -15.97 -6.73 1.85
CA LEU A 106 -16.78 -6.03 2.84
C LEU A 106 -17.76 -5.09 2.15
N GLU A 107 -19.03 -5.17 2.52
CA GLU A 107 -20.04 -4.17 2.15
C GLU A 107 -20.06 -3.06 3.22
N LEU A 108 -19.68 -1.85 2.82
CA LEU A 108 -19.71 -0.66 3.67
C LEU A 108 -21.09 0.03 3.63
N SER A 109 -21.76 -0.04 2.47
CA SER A 109 -23.16 0.34 2.28
C SER A 109 -23.72 -0.41 1.07
N THR A 110 -24.99 -0.19 0.74
CA THR A 110 -25.70 -0.85 -0.37
C THR A 110 -25.05 -0.62 -1.74
N ASP A 111 -24.24 0.41 -1.88
CA ASP A 111 -23.55 0.80 -3.12
C ASP A 111 -22.07 1.10 -2.92
N PHE A 112 -21.51 0.64 -1.80
CA PHE A 112 -20.09 0.76 -1.50
C PHE A 112 -19.55 -0.56 -0.94
N ARG A 113 -18.79 -1.26 -1.76
CA ARG A 113 -18.15 -2.54 -1.46
C ARG A 113 -16.66 -2.45 -1.71
N VAL A 114 -15.88 -3.12 -0.89
CA VAL A 114 -14.44 -3.26 -1.07
C VAL A 114 -14.05 -4.73 -1.10
N ILE A 115 -13.16 -5.07 -2.02
CA ILE A 115 -12.53 -6.39 -2.15
C ILE A 115 -11.02 -6.13 -2.05
N TRP A 116 -10.30 -7.05 -1.41
CA TRP A 116 -8.85 -6.94 -1.27
C TRP A 116 -8.16 -8.29 -1.44
N GLY A 117 -6.89 -8.24 -1.77
CA GLY A 117 -6.02 -9.39 -1.85
C GLY A 117 -4.58 -9.01 -1.58
N ARG A 118 -3.72 -10.00 -1.42
CA ARG A 118 -2.30 -9.79 -1.11
C ARG A 118 -1.54 -9.32 -2.33
N THR A 119 -0.56 -8.44 -2.12
CA THR A 119 0.26 -7.88 -3.21
C THR A 119 1.62 -8.56 -3.39
N GLY A 120 2.06 -9.40 -2.45
CA GLY A 120 3.40 -10.02 -2.51
C GLY A 120 4.55 -9.07 -2.16
N HIS A 121 4.28 -7.83 -1.77
CA HIS A 121 5.32 -6.83 -1.47
C HIS A 121 5.93 -6.99 -0.08
N CYS A 122 5.10 -7.06 0.95
CA CYS A 122 5.50 -7.30 2.33
C CYS A 122 4.39 -7.94 3.15
N ALA A 123 4.68 -8.28 4.41
CA ALA A 123 3.69 -8.87 5.31
C ALA A 123 2.53 -7.91 5.55
N GLY A 124 1.33 -8.30 5.15
CA GLY A 124 0.10 -7.53 5.31
C GLY A 124 -0.23 -6.58 4.18
N ALA A 125 0.63 -6.49 3.16
CA ALA A 125 0.37 -5.65 1.99
C ALA A 125 -0.81 -6.20 1.17
N VAL A 126 -1.75 -5.31 0.84
CA VAL A 126 -2.98 -5.62 0.11
C VAL A 126 -3.23 -4.64 -1.02
N TRP A 127 -3.81 -5.14 -2.11
CA TRP A 127 -4.46 -4.33 -3.13
C TRP A 127 -5.95 -4.18 -2.80
N PHE A 128 -6.59 -3.15 -3.34
CA PHE A 128 -8.03 -2.91 -3.20
C PHE A 128 -8.72 -2.80 -4.56
N LEU A 129 -9.87 -3.45 -4.68
CA LEU A 129 -10.88 -3.16 -5.69
C LEU A 129 -12.10 -2.58 -4.97
N ILE A 130 -12.37 -1.30 -5.23
CA ILE A 130 -13.42 -0.53 -4.57
C ILE A 130 -14.56 -0.32 -5.57
N GLU A 131 -15.72 -0.88 -5.24
CA GLU A 131 -16.96 -0.70 -6.00
C GLU A 131 -17.82 0.33 -5.27
N ILE A 132 -18.02 1.48 -5.90
CA ILE A 132 -18.78 2.60 -5.31
C ILE A 132 -19.64 3.27 -6.40
N GLU A 133 -20.94 3.44 -6.11
CA GLU A 133 -21.88 4.16 -6.97
C GLU A 133 -21.82 3.66 -8.44
N GLY A 134 -21.75 2.34 -8.63
CA GLY A 134 -21.68 1.67 -9.92
C GLY A 134 -20.35 1.79 -10.66
N LYS A 135 -19.30 2.30 -10.01
CA LYS A 135 -17.92 2.38 -10.53
C LYS A 135 -17.01 1.44 -9.80
N LYS A 136 -15.98 0.94 -10.50
CA LYS A 136 -14.92 0.08 -9.97
C LYS A 136 -13.58 0.78 -10.05
N LEU A 137 -12.94 0.96 -8.91
CA LEU A 137 -11.63 1.58 -8.80
C LEU A 137 -10.63 0.58 -8.21
N PHE A 138 -9.52 0.38 -8.89
CA PHE A 138 -8.47 -0.55 -8.46
C PHE A 138 -7.24 0.22 -8.00
N PHE A 139 -6.68 -0.19 -6.84
CA PHE A 139 -5.46 0.36 -6.27
C PHE A 139 -4.52 -0.81 -5.93
N SER A 140 -3.40 -0.90 -6.63
CA SER A 140 -2.46 -2.02 -6.42
C SER A 140 -1.71 -1.92 -5.09
N GLY A 141 -1.54 -0.72 -4.53
CA GLY A 141 -0.44 -0.49 -3.59
C GLY A 141 0.88 -0.88 -4.25
N ASP A 142 1.92 -1.11 -3.46
CA ASP A 142 3.15 -1.71 -3.95
C ASP A 142 2.89 -3.19 -4.26
N TYR A 143 3.12 -3.59 -5.51
CA TYR A 143 2.69 -4.86 -6.05
C TYR A 143 3.87 -5.67 -6.60
N ARG A 144 3.99 -6.93 -6.18
CA ARG A 144 5.06 -7.81 -6.63
C ARG A 144 4.60 -9.25 -6.79
N GLU A 145 4.59 -9.75 -8.01
CA GLU A 145 4.40 -11.16 -8.30
C GLU A 145 5.72 -11.93 -8.16
N GLY A 146 5.61 -13.23 -7.87
CA GLY A 146 6.75 -14.15 -7.86
C GLY A 146 7.74 -13.97 -6.70
N ASP A 147 7.35 -13.27 -5.61
CA ASP A 147 8.17 -13.26 -4.41
C ASP A 147 8.19 -14.65 -3.76
N PRO A 148 9.38 -15.19 -3.37
CA PRO A 148 9.48 -16.55 -2.84
C PRO A 148 8.84 -16.72 -1.46
N PHE A 149 8.70 -15.65 -0.69
CA PHE A 149 8.18 -15.65 0.67
C PHE A 149 6.75 -15.09 0.75
N TYR A 150 6.48 -13.95 0.10
CA TYR A 150 5.19 -13.28 0.17
C TYR A 150 4.28 -13.72 -0.96
N ARG A 151 3.10 -14.24 -0.60
CA ARG A 151 2.09 -14.63 -1.58
C ARG A 151 1.43 -13.40 -2.20
N CYS A 152 1.16 -13.49 -3.49
CA CYS A 152 0.39 -12.52 -4.26
C CYS A 152 -0.92 -13.17 -4.73
N ASP A 153 -2.03 -12.46 -4.61
CA ASP A 153 -3.32 -12.87 -5.16
C ASP A 153 -3.49 -12.22 -6.54
N GLU A 154 -3.80 -13.03 -7.54
CA GLU A 154 -3.86 -12.59 -8.94
C GLU A 154 -4.93 -11.52 -9.16
N VAL A 155 -4.53 -10.48 -9.93
CA VAL A 155 -5.42 -9.41 -10.38
C VAL A 155 -5.76 -9.51 -11.87
N ARG A 156 -5.22 -10.52 -12.58
CA ARG A 156 -5.46 -10.72 -14.01
C ARG A 156 -6.92 -10.97 -14.29
N GLY A 157 -7.44 -10.25 -15.29
CA GLY A 157 -8.85 -10.34 -15.69
C GLY A 157 -9.81 -9.48 -14.85
N MET A 158 -9.34 -8.80 -13.80
CA MET A 158 -10.15 -7.80 -13.11
C MET A 158 -10.48 -6.64 -14.04
N LYS A 159 -11.73 -6.16 -13.95
CA LYS A 159 -12.18 -4.98 -14.70
C LYS A 159 -12.36 -3.83 -13.74
N ALA A 160 -11.81 -2.69 -14.09
CA ALA A 160 -11.96 -1.44 -13.34
C ALA A 160 -12.24 -0.28 -14.32
N ASP A 161 -13.00 0.72 -13.86
CA ASP A 161 -13.21 1.98 -14.59
C ASP A 161 -11.96 2.89 -14.45
N LEU A 162 -11.24 2.76 -13.33
CA LEU A 162 -9.98 3.44 -13.03
C LEU A 162 -9.04 2.49 -12.30
N ALA A 163 -7.76 2.51 -12.67
CA ALA A 163 -6.72 1.75 -11.99
C ALA A 163 -5.53 2.66 -11.64
N VAL A 164 -5.10 2.60 -10.39
CA VAL A 164 -3.83 3.14 -9.89
C VAL A 164 -2.92 1.95 -9.65
N VAL A 165 -1.81 1.90 -10.39
CA VAL A 165 -0.91 0.74 -10.37
C VAL A 165 0.51 1.16 -10.03
N ASP A 166 1.21 0.32 -9.29
CA ASP A 166 2.63 0.47 -9.02
C ASP A 166 3.43 0.42 -10.32
N ALA A 167 4.30 1.41 -10.50
CA ALA A 167 5.20 1.52 -11.64
C ALA A 167 6.65 1.80 -11.22
N ALA A 168 7.00 1.46 -9.96
CA ALA A 168 8.30 1.77 -9.36
C ALA A 168 9.48 1.19 -10.18
N TYR A 169 9.29 0.04 -10.79
CA TYR A 169 10.33 -0.63 -11.60
C TYR A 169 10.21 -0.37 -13.09
N SER A 170 9.20 0.39 -13.54
CA SER A 170 9.01 0.75 -14.95
C SER A 170 9.04 -0.47 -15.90
N ARG A 171 9.92 -0.44 -16.90
CA ARG A 171 10.07 -1.50 -17.90
C ARG A 171 11.23 -2.45 -17.60
N GLU A 172 11.98 -2.23 -16.54
CA GLU A 172 13.14 -3.05 -16.21
C GLU A 172 12.71 -4.29 -15.42
N ASP A 173 12.67 -5.44 -16.09
CA ASP A 173 12.48 -6.75 -15.48
C ASP A 173 13.84 -7.47 -15.32
N ARG A 174 14.74 -6.87 -14.54
CA ARG A 174 16.04 -7.49 -14.19
C ARG A 174 16.03 -8.17 -12.82
N GLY A 175 14.86 -8.31 -12.22
CA GLY A 175 14.74 -8.82 -10.85
C GLY A 175 15.27 -10.24 -10.68
N SER A 176 15.07 -11.12 -11.64
CA SER A 176 15.59 -12.50 -11.63
C SER A 176 17.11 -12.55 -11.79
N GLU A 177 17.66 -11.83 -12.78
CA GLU A 177 19.11 -11.76 -13.02
C GLU A 177 19.86 -11.19 -11.81
N MET A 178 19.40 -10.05 -11.27
CA MET A 178 19.97 -9.42 -10.08
C MET A 178 19.90 -10.34 -8.86
N ARG A 179 18.84 -11.13 -8.71
CA ARG A 179 18.73 -12.09 -7.62
C ARG A 179 19.79 -13.18 -7.75
N GLU A 180 19.97 -13.76 -8.93
CA GLU A 180 20.99 -14.79 -9.18
C GLU A 180 22.39 -14.26 -8.90
N GLU A 181 22.72 -13.05 -9.33
CA GLU A 181 24.00 -12.39 -9.03
C GLU A 181 24.22 -12.20 -7.53
N VAL A 182 23.20 -11.71 -6.80
CA VAL A 182 23.28 -11.54 -5.35
C VAL A 182 23.48 -12.88 -4.65
N MET A 183 22.70 -13.90 -5.00
CA MET A 183 22.79 -15.22 -4.39
C MET A 183 24.17 -15.85 -4.63
N LYS A 184 24.71 -15.75 -5.86
CA LYS A 184 26.07 -16.21 -6.17
C LYS A 184 27.11 -15.51 -5.30
N THR A 185 27.03 -14.19 -5.15
CA THR A 185 27.94 -13.41 -4.30
C THR A 185 27.84 -13.85 -2.85
N VAL A 186 26.62 -14.04 -2.33
CA VAL A 186 26.40 -14.55 -0.96
C VAL A 186 27.04 -15.91 -0.76
N GLU A 187 26.81 -16.85 -1.69
CA GLU A 187 27.40 -18.20 -1.62
C GLU A 187 28.94 -18.16 -1.62
N GLU A 188 29.55 -17.35 -2.47
CA GLU A 188 31.00 -17.17 -2.53
C GLU A 188 31.55 -16.64 -1.19
N MET A 189 30.94 -15.58 -0.63
CA MET A 189 31.36 -15.00 0.65
C MET A 189 31.20 -15.98 1.81
N VAL A 190 30.12 -16.76 1.83
CA VAL A 190 29.90 -17.79 2.87
C VAL A 190 30.93 -18.92 2.75
N LYS A 191 31.25 -19.38 1.54
CA LYS A 191 32.30 -20.41 1.30
C LYS A 191 33.67 -19.96 1.79
N ASP A 192 33.97 -18.67 1.59
CA ASP A 192 35.25 -18.07 2.00
C ASP A 192 35.27 -17.64 3.48
N ASN A 193 34.20 -17.93 4.23
CA ASN A 193 34.03 -17.58 5.64
C ASN A 193 34.15 -16.06 5.90
N HIS A 194 33.71 -15.24 4.92
CA HIS A 194 33.65 -13.79 5.08
C HIS A 194 32.36 -13.35 5.81
N PRO A 195 32.45 -12.38 6.73
CA PRO A 195 31.24 -11.79 7.32
C PRO A 195 30.44 -11.04 6.26
N LEU A 196 29.11 -11.28 6.21
CA LEU A 196 28.20 -10.64 5.29
C LEU A 196 27.19 -9.80 6.06
N LEU A 197 27.07 -8.51 5.70
CA LEU A 197 26.05 -7.61 6.19
C LEU A 197 25.09 -7.27 5.05
N LEU A 198 23.83 -7.69 5.18
CA LEU A 198 22.76 -7.39 4.23
C LEU A 198 21.82 -6.34 4.83
N PRO A 199 21.92 -5.06 4.44
CA PRO A 199 20.96 -4.04 4.87
C PRO A 199 19.63 -4.29 4.15
N VAL A 200 18.57 -4.56 4.91
CA VAL A 200 17.24 -4.83 4.38
C VAL A 200 16.20 -3.94 5.07
N PRO A 201 15.10 -3.61 4.40
CA PRO A 201 13.99 -2.91 5.02
C PRO A 201 13.46 -3.68 6.24
N HIS A 202 13.00 -2.96 7.26
CA HIS A 202 12.47 -3.55 8.49
C HIS A 202 11.31 -4.53 8.21
N TYR A 203 10.42 -4.17 7.28
CA TYR A 203 9.36 -5.04 6.76
C TYR A 203 9.53 -5.19 5.25
N GLY A 204 9.52 -6.41 4.74
CA GLY A 204 9.60 -6.68 3.29
C GLY A 204 10.74 -7.62 2.91
N ARG A 205 11.61 -7.19 2.01
CA ARG A 205 12.59 -8.02 1.27
C ARG A 205 13.55 -8.87 2.11
N GLY A 206 13.76 -8.56 3.38
CA GLY A 206 14.69 -9.32 4.23
C GLY A 206 14.36 -10.81 4.28
N LEU A 207 13.09 -11.16 4.42
CA LEU A 207 12.66 -12.56 4.42
C LEU A 207 12.76 -13.21 3.02
N SER A 208 12.50 -12.45 1.97
CA SER A 208 12.63 -12.92 0.58
C SER A 208 14.08 -13.24 0.16
N ILE A 209 15.06 -12.68 0.85
CA ILE A 209 16.49 -12.97 0.63
C ILE A 209 16.94 -14.18 1.48
N ALA A 210 16.30 -14.40 2.63
CA ALA A 210 16.66 -15.47 3.57
C ALA A 210 16.11 -16.86 3.17
N VAL A 211 15.24 -16.92 2.15
CA VAL A 211 14.61 -18.15 1.61
C VAL A 211 15.21 -18.49 0.26
#